data_7b816cfa3100bd8ea14cfd9f22ffd642
#
_entry.id   7b816cfa3100bd8ea14cfd9f22ffd642
#
_cell.length_a   1.000
_cell.length_b   1.000
_cell.length_c   1.000
_cell.angle_alpha   90.00
_cell.angle_beta   90.00
_cell.angle_gamma   90.00
#
_symmetry.space_group_name_H-M   'P 1'
#
loop_
_entity.id
_entity.type
_entity.pdbx_description
1 polymer ?
#
loop_
_entity_poly.entity_id
_entity_poly.type
_entity_poly.pdbx_seq_one_letter_code
_entity_poly.pdbx_strand_id
1 'polypeptide(L)'
;MNFWDQRFSESGFKYGTEPNAFLRMEAGRLSAASRVLVPGDGEGRNGVWLAGQGHAVTSVDNSSVGLQKAQTLAAEKGVTLTTTLVDLADWSPAPASVDAVVLIYVHLPGSFRLRAHRALAAGLKPGGWLILEAFHPLQLQHASGGPKDVDMLYTPEQLTEELAGLLQPAQAWQGETNLSEGPGHQGLAHVTRWLGQRI
;
A
#
# COMPACT_ATOMS: atom_id res chain seq x y z
N MET A 1 -21.10 -8.58 2.08
CA MET A 1 -20.02 -8.00 2.93
C MET A 1 -18.81 -8.87 2.73
N ASN A 2 -17.72 -8.33 2.20
CA ASN A 2 -16.49 -9.07 1.99
C ASN A 2 -15.67 -9.17 3.30
N PHE A 3 -14.53 -9.89 3.26
CA PHE A 3 -13.66 -10.09 4.42
C PHE A 3 -13.17 -8.74 5.02
N TRP A 4 -12.80 -7.78 4.18
CA TRP A 4 -12.29 -6.49 4.62
C TRP A 4 -13.39 -5.59 5.17
N ASP A 5 -14.61 -5.61 4.60
CA ASP A 5 -15.76 -4.91 5.19
C ASP A 5 -16.02 -5.38 6.62
N GLN A 6 -16.00 -6.71 6.86
CA GLN A 6 -16.17 -7.26 8.21
C GLN A 6 -15.05 -6.78 9.15
N ARG A 7 -13.81 -6.79 8.66
CA ARG A 7 -12.65 -6.38 9.45
C ARG A 7 -12.66 -4.89 9.80
N PHE A 8 -13.14 -4.04 8.92
CA PHE A 8 -13.24 -2.60 9.12
C PHE A 8 -14.56 -2.15 9.76
N SER A 9 -15.54 -3.05 9.97
CA SER A 9 -16.81 -2.71 10.64
C SER A 9 -16.68 -2.47 12.15
N GLU A 10 -15.56 -2.90 12.76
CA GLU A 10 -15.27 -2.63 14.17
C GLU A 10 -15.12 -1.12 14.43
N SER A 11 -15.44 -0.69 15.67
CA SER A 11 -15.25 0.71 16.08
C SER A 11 -13.77 1.10 16.07
N GLY A 12 -13.48 2.36 15.74
CA GLY A 12 -12.13 2.87 15.61
C GLY A 12 -11.44 2.46 14.29
N PHE A 13 -10.12 2.52 14.25
CA PHE A 13 -9.30 2.23 13.09
C PHE A 13 -8.42 1.00 13.38
N LYS A 14 -8.52 -0.02 12.55
CA LYS A 14 -7.82 -1.30 12.75
C LYS A 14 -6.30 -1.15 12.71
N TYR A 15 -5.84 -0.28 11.82
CA TYR A 15 -4.40 -0.03 11.60
C TYR A 15 -3.99 1.39 12.01
N GLY A 16 -4.79 2.05 12.87
CA GLY A 16 -4.54 3.41 13.32
C GLY A 16 -4.80 4.46 12.25
N THR A 17 -4.48 5.71 12.57
CA THR A 17 -4.68 6.88 11.70
C THR A 17 -3.38 7.54 11.26
N GLU A 18 -2.24 7.10 11.83
CA GLU A 18 -0.93 7.59 11.44
C GLU A 18 -0.40 6.81 10.22
N PRO A 19 0.34 7.44 9.31
CA PRO A 19 0.91 6.77 8.15
C PRO A 19 1.93 5.72 8.55
N ASN A 20 2.13 4.75 7.68
CA ASN A 20 3.19 3.78 7.82
C ASN A 20 4.57 4.47 7.93
N ALA A 21 5.42 3.97 8.81
CA ALA A 21 6.72 4.60 9.10
C ALA A 21 7.67 4.60 7.89
N PHE A 22 7.68 3.53 7.10
CA PHE A 22 8.52 3.45 5.90
C PHE A 22 8.02 4.42 4.82
N LEU A 23 6.71 4.50 4.59
CA LEU A 23 6.14 5.50 3.69
C LEU A 23 6.54 6.92 4.10
N ARG A 24 6.46 7.24 5.40
CA ARG A 24 6.85 8.56 5.92
C ARG A 24 8.32 8.87 5.61
N MET A 25 9.22 7.90 5.72
CA MET A 25 10.65 8.07 5.43
C MET A 25 10.90 8.32 3.93
N GLU A 26 10.17 7.64 3.06
CA GLU A 26 10.43 7.64 1.62
C GLU A 26 9.61 8.67 0.83
N ALA A 27 8.60 9.28 1.44
CA ALA A 27 7.72 10.25 0.77
C ALA A 27 8.45 11.49 0.25
N GLY A 28 9.61 11.84 0.82
CA GLY A 28 10.46 12.91 0.30
C GLY A 28 11.00 12.70 -1.13
N ARG A 29 10.85 11.49 -1.70
CA ARG A 29 11.15 11.20 -3.11
C ARG A 29 10.08 11.72 -4.07
N LEU A 30 8.88 11.93 -3.57
CA LEU A 30 7.76 12.42 -4.37
C LEU A 30 7.91 13.91 -4.64
N SER A 31 7.76 14.30 -5.89
CA SER A 31 7.71 15.71 -6.27
C SER A 31 6.48 16.39 -5.62
N ALA A 32 6.55 17.69 -5.40
CA ALA A 32 5.42 18.45 -4.89
C ALA A 32 4.17 18.27 -5.77
N ALA A 33 3.00 18.20 -5.13
CA ALA A 33 1.71 18.04 -5.79
C ALA A 33 1.60 16.82 -6.73
N SER A 34 2.34 15.72 -6.42
CA SER A 34 2.27 14.47 -7.18
C SER A 34 0.85 13.88 -7.18
N ARG A 35 0.51 13.21 -8.26
CA ARG A 35 -0.68 12.33 -8.34
C ARG A 35 -0.29 10.96 -7.78
N VAL A 36 -0.84 10.61 -6.62
CA VAL A 36 -0.48 9.37 -5.91
C VAL A 36 -1.66 8.41 -5.90
N LEU A 37 -1.41 7.18 -6.30
CA LEU A 37 -2.35 6.07 -6.19
C LEU A 37 -1.97 5.22 -4.96
N VAL A 38 -2.95 4.94 -4.10
CA VAL A 38 -2.78 4.11 -2.90
C VAL A 38 -3.74 2.92 -2.99
N PRO A 39 -3.32 1.80 -3.63
CA PRO A 39 -4.12 0.59 -3.68
C PRO A 39 -4.15 -0.11 -2.32
N GLY A 40 -5.32 -0.66 -1.94
CA GLY A 40 -5.50 -1.34 -0.67
C GLY A 40 -5.32 -0.43 0.55
N ASP A 41 -5.71 0.85 0.44
CA ASP A 41 -5.52 1.86 1.49
C ASP A 41 -6.44 1.62 2.71
N GLY A 42 -7.48 0.79 2.56
CA GLY A 42 -8.40 0.44 3.62
C GLY A 42 -9.06 1.67 4.25
N GLU A 43 -8.77 1.92 5.52
CA GLU A 43 -9.31 3.04 6.32
C GLU A 43 -8.60 4.39 6.06
N GLY A 44 -7.67 4.45 5.09
CA GLY A 44 -7.14 5.71 4.54
C GLY A 44 -5.95 6.33 5.26
N ARG A 45 -5.32 5.66 6.22
CA ARG A 45 -4.23 6.26 7.02
C ARG A 45 -3.08 6.81 6.17
N ASN A 46 -2.71 6.10 5.09
CA ASN A 46 -1.62 6.51 4.21
C ASN A 46 -2.08 7.56 3.20
N GLY A 47 -3.22 7.34 2.56
CA GLY A 47 -3.78 8.27 1.57
C GLY A 47 -4.13 9.62 2.17
N VAL A 48 -4.77 9.65 3.34
CA VAL A 48 -5.09 10.90 4.04
C VAL A 48 -3.83 11.67 4.45
N TRP A 49 -2.82 10.97 4.94
CA TRP A 49 -1.55 11.61 5.29
C TRP A 49 -0.87 12.21 4.06
N LEU A 50 -0.80 11.47 2.94
CA LEU A 50 -0.22 11.98 1.68
C LEU A 50 -1.01 13.18 1.14
N ALA A 51 -2.34 13.18 1.23
CA ALA A 51 -3.16 14.34 0.89
C ALA A 51 -2.81 15.56 1.77
N GLY A 52 -2.53 15.33 3.07
CA GLY A 52 -2.04 16.36 3.99
C GLY A 52 -0.65 16.91 3.65
N GLN A 53 0.15 16.14 2.89
CA GLN A 53 1.43 16.63 2.36
C GLN A 53 1.27 17.40 1.03
N GLY A 54 0.03 17.63 0.56
CA GLY A 54 -0.26 18.41 -0.63
C GLY A 54 -0.28 17.60 -1.93
N HIS A 55 -0.36 16.27 -1.87
CA HIS A 55 -0.48 15.41 -3.06
C HIS A 55 -1.95 15.24 -3.47
N ALA A 56 -2.18 15.04 -4.77
CA ALA A 56 -3.47 14.62 -5.30
C ALA A 56 -3.61 13.10 -5.19
N VAL A 57 -4.34 12.63 -4.18
CA VAL A 57 -4.38 11.21 -3.80
C VAL A 57 -5.66 10.54 -4.24
N THR A 58 -5.50 9.35 -4.84
CA THR A 58 -6.59 8.40 -5.11
C THR A 58 -6.34 7.13 -4.31
N SER A 59 -7.18 6.86 -3.33
CA SER A 59 -7.22 5.60 -2.59
C SER A 59 -8.19 4.63 -3.24
N VAL A 60 -7.76 3.40 -3.48
CA VAL A 60 -8.62 2.35 -4.01
C VAL A 60 -8.59 1.13 -3.09
N ASP A 61 -9.75 0.54 -2.84
CA ASP A 61 -9.89 -0.64 -1.98
C ASP A 61 -11.12 -1.46 -2.39
N ASN A 62 -11.19 -2.72 -1.99
CA ASN A 62 -12.36 -3.55 -2.21
C ASN A 62 -13.35 -3.50 -1.03
N SER A 63 -13.05 -2.73 0.02
CA SER A 63 -13.94 -2.50 1.16
C SER A 63 -14.63 -1.14 1.07
N SER A 64 -15.94 -1.17 0.91
CA SER A 64 -16.76 0.05 0.99
C SER A 64 -16.75 0.67 2.39
N VAL A 65 -16.67 -0.16 3.42
CA VAL A 65 -16.58 0.28 4.83
C VAL A 65 -15.24 0.97 5.08
N GLY A 66 -14.13 0.40 4.61
CA GLY A 66 -12.81 1.01 4.70
C GLY A 66 -12.77 2.38 4.02
N LEU A 67 -13.21 2.45 2.77
CA LEU A 67 -13.23 3.72 2.01
C LEU A 67 -14.12 4.79 2.65
N GLN A 68 -15.24 4.41 3.27
CA GLN A 68 -16.07 5.36 4.02
C GLN A 68 -15.34 5.93 5.24
N LYS A 69 -14.61 5.08 5.99
CA LYS A 69 -13.76 5.53 7.09
C LYS A 69 -12.61 6.43 6.60
N ALA A 70 -12.00 6.10 5.44
CA ALA A 70 -10.98 6.93 4.82
C ALA A 70 -11.49 8.33 4.50
N GLN A 71 -12.72 8.45 3.96
CA GLN A 71 -13.35 9.75 3.71
C GLN A 71 -13.66 10.51 5.01
N THR A 72 -14.12 9.81 6.06
CA THR A 72 -14.33 10.40 7.37
C THR A 72 -13.04 10.96 7.94
N LEU A 73 -11.96 10.16 7.91
CA LEU A 73 -10.63 10.58 8.37
C LEU A 73 -10.10 11.79 7.57
N ALA A 74 -10.31 11.79 6.25
CA ALA A 74 -9.93 12.92 5.39
C ALA A 74 -10.66 14.21 5.78
N ALA A 75 -11.98 14.12 6.04
CA ALA A 75 -12.78 15.25 6.51
C ALA A 75 -12.31 15.77 7.88
N GLU A 76 -12.02 14.87 8.83
CA GLU A 76 -11.48 15.22 10.16
C GLU A 76 -10.12 15.92 10.07
N LYS A 77 -9.29 15.53 9.11
CA LYS A 77 -7.97 16.14 8.86
C LYS A 77 -8.04 17.37 7.94
N GLY A 78 -9.21 17.72 7.41
CA GLY A 78 -9.41 18.90 6.55
C GLY A 78 -8.73 18.73 5.18
N VAL A 79 -8.61 17.51 4.65
CA VAL A 79 -8.01 17.22 3.35
C VAL A 79 -9.00 16.57 2.39
N THR A 80 -8.68 16.63 1.09
CA THR A 80 -9.47 15.98 0.04
C THR A 80 -8.82 14.67 -0.36
N LEU A 81 -9.61 13.58 -0.36
CA LEU A 81 -9.20 12.25 -0.78
C LEU A 81 -10.19 11.72 -1.83
N THR A 82 -9.72 11.34 -3.00
CA THR A 82 -10.54 10.59 -3.96
C THR A 82 -10.54 9.12 -3.56
N THR A 83 -11.72 8.49 -3.49
CA THR A 83 -11.83 7.06 -3.19
C THR A 83 -12.54 6.33 -4.32
N THR A 84 -12.12 5.10 -4.64
CA THR A 84 -12.77 4.26 -5.64
C THR A 84 -12.84 2.82 -5.15
N LEU A 85 -14.05 2.24 -5.17
CA LEU A 85 -14.28 0.85 -4.81
C LEU A 85 -13.89 -0.04 -5.99
N VAL A 86 -12.85 -0.86 -5.83
CA VAL A 86 -12.34 -1.76 -6.88
C VAL A 86 -11.79 -3.05 -6.28
N ASP A 87 -11.77 -4.11 -7.07
CA ASP A 87 -10.99 -5.32 -6.78
C ASP A 87 -9.72 -5.31 -7.64
N LEU A 88 -8.55 -5.39 -7.00
CA LEU A 88 -7.25 -5.42 -7.69
C LEU A 88 -7.05 -6.69 -8.54
N ALA A 89 -7.90 -7.70 -8.36
CA ALA A 89 -7.91 -8.87 -9.23
C ALA A 89 -8.35 -8.53 -10.66
N ASP A 90 -9.24 -7.54 -10.82
CA ASP A 90 -9.88 -7.21 -12.11
C ASP A 90 -9.68 -5.75 -12.53
N TRP A 91 -9.08 -4.92 -11.67
CA TRP A 91 -8.89 -3.51 -11.91
C TRP A 91 -7.42 -3.13 -12.13
N SER A 92 -7.20 -2.12 -12.94
CA SER A 92 -5.88 -1.50 -13.14
C SER A 92 -6.03 0.01 -13.41
N PRO A 93 -5.03 0.83 -13.00
CA PRO A 93 -5.00 2.24 -13.37
C PRO A 93 -4.76 2.41 -14.88
N ALA A 94 -5.15 3.56 -15.42
CA ALA A 94 -4.75 3.92 -16.77
C ALA A 94 -3.20 3.99 -16.88
N PRO A 95 -2.61 3.54 -17.98
CA PRO A 95 -1.16 3.60 -18.17
C PRO A 95 -0.61 5.02 -18.03
N ALA A 96 0.56 5.17 -17.41
CA ALA A 96 1.28 6.44 -17.24
C ALA A 96 0.39 7.60 -16.70
N SER A 97 -0.49 7.30 -15.76
CA SER A 97 -1.49 8.25 -15.21
C SER A 97 -1.12 8.86 -13.88
N VAL A 98 -0.19 8.24 -13.13
CA VAL A 98 0.18 8.66 -11.78
C VAL A 98 1.69 8.85 -11.64
N ASP A 99 2.09 9.68 -10.69
CA ASP A 99 3.50 9.98 -10.39
C ASP A 99 4.06 9.00 -9.34
N ALA A 100 3.19 8.41 -8.50
CA ALA A 100 3.57 7.40 -7.53
C ALA A 100 2.46 6.37 -7.31
N VAL A 101 2.89 5.15 -6.96
CA VAL A 101 2.06 4.06 -6.43
C VAL A 101 2.61 3.68 -5.06
N VAL A 102 1.75 3.63 -4.04
CA VAL A 102 2.09 3.28 -2.66
C VAL A 102 1.35 2.01 -2.25
N LEU A 103 2.10 0.93 -2.03
CA LEU A 103 1.59 -0.38 -1.64
C LEU A 103 2.07 -0.71 -0.23
N ILE A 104 1.24 -0.47 0.78
CA ILE A 104 1.57 -0.74 2.18
C ILE A 104 0.68 -1.86 2.72
N TYR A 105 1.29 -3.01 3.01
CA TYR A 105 0.64 -4.23 3.49
C TYR A 105 -0.50 -4.73 2.59
N VAL A 106 -0.35 -4.53 1.28
CA VAL A 106 -1.24 -5.10 0.26
C VAL A 106 -0.73 -6.48 -0.11
N HIS A 107 -1.43 -7.50 0.36
CA HIS A 107 -1.07 -8.90 0.19
C HIS A 107 -2.03 -9.56 -0.80
N LEU A 108 -1.51 -9.90 -1.97
CA LEU A 108 -2.29 -10.47 -3.07
C LEU A 108 -1.94 -11.95 -3.25
N PRO A 109 -2.95 -12.83 -3.47
CA PRO A 109 -2.71 -14.21 -3.85
C PRO A 109 -1.86 -14.33 -5.12
N GLY A 110 -0.96 -15.31 -5.17
CA GLY A 110 -0.07 -15.56 -6.31
C GLY A 110 -0.79 -15.78 -7.63
N SER A 111 -2.05 -16.25 -7.57
CA SER A 111 -2.89 -16.46 -8.75
C SER A 111 -3.10 -15.19 -9.61
N PHE A 112 -3.01 -14.00 -9.02
CA PHE A 112 -3.13 -12.74 -9.77
C PHE A 112 -2.12 -11.66 -9.38
N ARG A 113 -1.30 -11.87 -8.34
CA ARG A 113 -0.32 -10.88 -7.82
C ARG A 113 0.58 -10.32 -8.91
N LEU A 114 1.23 -11.19 -9.69
CA LEU A 114 2.13 -10.75 -10.77
C LEU A 114 1.42 -9.80 -11.74
N ARG A 115 0.19 -10.15 -12.16
CA ARG A 115 -0.60 -9.32 -13.08
C ARG A 115 -0.93 -7.97 -12.45
N ALA A 116 -1.39 -7.96 -11.19
CA ALA A 116 -1.75 -6.74 -10.48
C ALA A 116 -0.54 -5.83 -10.25
N HIS A 117 0.59 -6.36 -9.76
CA HIS A 117 1.81 -5.58 -9.57
C HIS A 117 2.29 -4.95 -10.87
N ARG A 118 2.32 -5.70 -11.98
CA ARG A 118 2.74 -5.17 -13.28
C ARG A 118 1.76 -4.13 -13.82
N ALA A 119 0.46 -4.31 -13.62
CA ALA A 119 -0.56 -3.33 -14.02
C ALA A 119 -0.43 -2.02 -13.22
N LEU A 120 -0.19 -2.09 -11.91
CA LEU A 120 0.06 -0.93 -11.06
C LEU A 120 1.36 -0.22 -11.47
N ALA A 121 2.43 -0.96 -11.75
CA ALA A 121 3.70 -0.40 -12.26
C ALA A 121 3.53 0.29 -13.62
N ALA A 122 2.72 -0.27 -14.52
CA ALA A 122 2.41 0.33 -15.82
C ALA A 122 1.58 1.62 -15.70
N GLY A 123 0.85 1.80 -14.59
CA GLY A 123 0.15 3.04 -14.26
C GLY A 123 1.07 4.21 -13.94
N LEU A 124 2.33 3.93 -13.58
CA LEU A 124 3.33 4.96 -13.30
C LEU A 124 3.77 5.66 -14.59
N LYS A 125 3.90 6.97 -14.53
CA LYS A 125 4.61 7.75 -15.55
C LYS A 125 6.10 7.40 -15.55
N PRO A 126 6.84 7.58 -16.67
CA PRO A 126 8.31 7.50 -16.66
C PRO A 126 8.91 8.35 -15.54
N GLY A 127 9.82 7.77 -14.76
CA GLY A 127 10.40 8.42 -13.57
C GLY A 127 9.53 8.38 -12.31
N GLY A 128 8.29 7.87 -12.38
CA GLY A 128 7.41 7.72 -11.23
C GLY A 128 7.88 6.64 -10.25
N TRP A 129 7.46 6.73 -8.98
CA TRP A 129 7.93 5.87 -7.90
C TRP A 129 6.91 4.82 -7.47
N LEU A 130 7.38 3.58 -7.28
CA LEU A 130 6.70 2.57 -6.47
C LEU A 130 7.34 2.54 -5.09
N ILE A 131 6.53 2.69 -4.02
CA ILE A 131 6.91 2.53 -2.61
C ILE A 131 6.12 1.36 -2.06
N LEU A 132 6.81 0.29 -1.63
CA LEU A 132 6.16 -0.92 -1.17
C LEU A 132 6.76 -1.40 0.16
N GLU A 133 5.90 -1.63 1.16
CA GLU A 133 6.22 -2.42 2.35
C GLU A 133 5.18 -3.53 2.51
N ALA A 134 5.65 -4.75 2.72
CA ALA A 134 4.80 -5.92 2.91
C ALA A 134 5.43 -6.88 3.93
N PHE A 135 4.67 -7.86 4.41
CA PHE A 135 5.23 -8.90 5.25
C PHE A 135 6.06 -9.90 4.42
N HIS A 136 7.21 -10.26 4.96
CA HIS A 136 8.10 -11.29 4.43
C HIS A 136 7.65 -12.70 4.86
N PRO A 137 8.01 -13.80 4.17
CA PRO A 137 7.71 -15.17 4.61
C PRO A 137 8.12 -15.50 6.04
N LEU A 138 9.21 -14.92 6.57
CA LEU A 138 9.63 -15.07 7.97
C LEU A 138 8.62 -14.44 8.97
N GLN A 139 7.68 -13.63 8.54
CA GLN A 139 6.58 -13.12 9.38
C GLN A 139 5.72 -14.22 9.97
N LEU A 140 5.70 -15.42 9.39
CA LEU A 140 4.98 -16.57 9.96
C LEU A 140 5.49 -16.97 11.34
N GLN A 141 6.69 -16.53 11.71
CA GLN A 141 7.29 -16.73 13.04
C GLN A 141 6.87 -15.66 14.07
N HIS A 142 6.14 -14.64 13.63
CA HIS A 142 5.70 -13.51 14.46
C HIS A 142 4.17 -13.44 14.57
N ALA A 143 3.68 -12.75 15.61
CA ALA A 143 2.25 -12.57 15.87
C ALA A 143 1.74 -11.14 15.63
N SER A 144 2.57 -10.28 15.06
CA SER A 144 2.31 -8.83 14.91
C SER A 144 1.38 -8.47 13.75
N GLY A 145 0.82 -9.43 13.03
CA GLY A 145 -0.10 -9.24 11.90
C GLY A 145 0.27 -10.05 10.67
N GLY A 146 -0.37 -9.74 9.57
CA GLY A 146 -0.13 -10.33 8.25
C GLY A 146 -0.91 -11.62 7.97
N PRO A 147 -0.96 -12.02 6.68
CA PRO A 147 -1.58 -13.27 6.27
C PRO A 147 -0.81 -14.49 6.79
N LYS A 148 -1.53 -15.60 6.94
CA LYS A 148 -0.94 -16.90 7.33
C LYS A 148 -0.60 -17.78 6.12
N ASP A 149 -1.02 -17.38 4.94
CA ASP A 149 -0.68 -18.02 3.68
C ASP A 149 0.65 -17.46 3.17
N VAL A 150 1.67 -18.32 3.03
CA VAL A 150 3.00 -17.95 2.55
C VAL A 150 2.97 -17.40 1.12
N ASP A 151 2.01 -17.83 0.30
CA ASP A 151 1.84 -17.34 -1.06
C ASP A 151 1.52 -15.84 -1.13
N MET A 152 0.99 -15.30 -0.04
CA MET A 152 0.66 -13.87 0.10
C MET A 152 1.79 -13.04 0.74
N LEU A 153 2.96 -13.62 0.99
CA LEU A 153 4.11 -12.96 1.61
C LEU A 153 5.20 -12.75 0.56
N TYR A 154 5.92 -11.65 0.63
CA TYR A 154 6.81 -11.22 -0.46
C TYR A 154 8.27 -11.21 -0.04
N THR A 155 9.17 -11.67 -0.92
CA THR A 155 10.60 -11.43 -0.78
C THR A 155 11.06 -10.29 -1.68
N PRO A 156 12.19 -9.62 -1.37
CA PRO A 156 12.75 -8.58 -2.25
C PRO A 156 13.10 -9.11 -3.65
N GLU A 157 13.60 -10.34 -3.74
CA GLU A 157 13.97 -10.99 -4.99
C GLU A 157 12.76 -11.22 -5.87
N GLN A 158 11.68 -11.76 -5.28
CA GLN A 158 10.41 -12.00 -5.98
C GLN A 158 9.82 -10.70 -6.55
N LEU A 159 9.79 -9.62 -5.75
CA LEU A 159 9.32 -8.32 -6.23
C LEU A 159 10.19 -7.76 -7.37
N THR A 160 11.50 -7.95 -7.27
CA THR A 160 12.44 -7.52 -8.32
C THR A 160 12.20 -8.26 -9.63
N GLU A 161 11.96 -9.58 -9.57
CA GLU A 161 11.61 -10.39 -10.75
C GLU A 161 10.25 -10.00 -11.33
N GLU A 162 9.22 -9.84 -10.49
CA GLU A 162 7.89 -9.48 -10.93
C GLU A 162 7.84 -8.13 -11.65
N LEU A 163 8.66 -7.17 -11.22
CA LEU A 163 8.69 -5.78 -11.72
C LEU A 163 9.79 -5.54 -12.76
N ALA A 164 10.58 -6.57 -13.09
CA ALA A 164 11.64 -6.48 -14.08
C ALA A 164 11.13 -5.99 -15.45
N GLY A 165 11.90 -5.11 -16.10
CA GLY A 165 11.56 -4.48 -17.38
C GLY A 165 10.52 -3.35 -17.29
N LEU A 166 9.95 -3.10 -16.11
CA LEU A 166 9.05 -1.97 -15.86
C LEU A 166 9.69 -0.97 -14.90
N LEU A 167 10.30 -1.44 -13.82
CA LEU A 167 10.88 -0.59 -12.79
C LEU A 167 12.37 -0.88 -12.63
N GLN A 168 13.13 0.17 -12.39
CA GLN A 168 14.53 0.10 -11.95
C GLN A 168 14.51 0.06 -10.41
N PRO A 169 15.00 -1.01 -9.75
CA PRO A 169 15.10 -1.08 -8.31
C PRO A 169 16.05 0.01 -7.77
N ALA A 170 15.60 0.74 -6.76
CA ALA A 170 16.41 1.69 -5.99
C ALA A 170 16.77 1.13 -4.60
N GLN A 171 15.86 0.31 -4.04
CA GLN A 171 16.08 -0.41 -2.79
C GLN A 171 15.29 -1.71 -2.82
N ALA A 172 15.94 -2.80 -2.38
CA ALA A 172 15.30 -4.08 -2.12
C ALA A 172 15.89 -4.62 -0.81
N TRP A 173 15.08 -4.69 0.25
CA TRP A 173 15.54 -5.01 1.61
C TRP A 173 14.48 -5.82 2.35
N GLN A 174 14.92 -6.65 3.28
CA GLN A 174 14.06 -7.35 4.23
C GLN A 174 14.70 -7.36 5.61
N GLY A 175 13.91 -7.42 6.67
CA GLY A 175 14.42 -7.47 8.03
C GLY A 175 13.35 -7.26 9.08
N GLU A 176 13.77 -7.30 10.33
CA GLU A 176 12.88 -7.09 11.46
C GLU A 176 12.62 -5.60 11.72
N THR A 177 11.39 -5.30 12.12
CA THR A 177 10.97 -3.97 12.56
C THR A 177 9.90 -4.09 13.66
N ASN A 178 9.83 -3.11 14.56
CA ASN A 178 8.76 -3.04 15.54
C ASN A 178 7.60 -2.23 14.99
N LEU A 179 6.44 -2.86 14.88
CA LEU A 179 5.20 -2.22 14.46
C LEU A 179 4.47 -1.58 15.65
N SER A 180 3.95 -0.40 15.44
CA SER A 180 3.03 0.32 16.34
C SER A 180 2.00 1.06 15.49
N GLU A 181 1.22 0.28 14.72
CA GLU A 181 0.33 0.77 13.68
C GLU A 181 -1.10 0.25 13.93
N GLY A 182 -1.72 0.77 14.99
CA GLY A 182 -3.04 0.37 15.43
C GLY A 182 -3.11 -1.08 15.98
N PRO A 183 -4.31 -1.54 16.39
CA PRO A 183 -4.48 -2.87 16.99
C PRO A 183 -4.12 -4.04 16.08
N GLY A 184 -4.15 -3.84 14.76
CA GLY A 184 -3.86 -4.88 13.77
C GLY A 184 -2.38 -5.14 13.51
N HIS A 185 -1.49 -4.18 13.84
CA HIS A 185 -0.05 -4.25 13.58
C HIS A 185 0.73 -3.79 14.82
N GLN A 186 1.02 -4.73 15.73
CA GLN A 186 1.70 -4.46 17.00
C GLN A 186 2.81 -5.48 17.27
N GLY A 187 4.02 -5.00 17.60
CA GLY A 187 5.15 -5.81 18.01
C GLY A 187 6.15 -6.11 16.90
N LEU A 188 7.07 -7.04 17.18
CA LEU A 188 8.12 -7.41 16.24
C LEU A 188 7.56 -8.08 14.99
N ALA A 189 7.98 -7.63 13.85
CA ALA A 189 7.57 -8.12 12.54
C ALA A 189 8.77 -8.29 11.62
N HIS A 190 8.65 -9.17 10.63
CA HIS A 190 9.60 -9.32 9.55
C HIS A 190 8.97 -8.80 8.25
N VAL A 191 9.54 -7.74 7.68
CA VAL A 191 8.99 -7.05 6.52
C VAL A 191 9.95 -7.05 5.33
N THR A 192 9.37 -6.91 4.16
CA THR A 192 10.04 -6.60 2.89
C THR A 192 9.74 -5.16 2.52
N ARG A 193 10.77 -4.39 2.17
CA ARG A 193 10.71 -3.03 1.65
C ARG A 193 11.28 -2.97 0.26
N TRP A 194 10.52 -2.43 -0.66
CA TRP A 194 10.95 -2.34 -2.04
C TRP A 194 10.62 -0.96 -2.62
N LEU A 195 11.62 -0.33 -3.22
CA LEU A 195 11.49 0.94 -3.92
C LEU A 195 11.99 0.77 -5.34
N GLY A 196 11.27 1.34 -6.29
CA GLY A 196 11.72 1.37 -7.67
C GLY A 196 11.13 2.53 -8.44
N GLN A 197 11.82 2.90 -9.50
CA GLN A 197 11.45 4.00 -10.38
C GLN A 197 11.06 3.47 -11.76
N ARG A 198 10.01 4.02 -12.35
CA ARG A 198 9.53 3.64 -13.68
C ARG A 198 10.58 4.00 -14.74
N ILE A 199 10.99 3.00 -15.56
CA ILE A 199 11.90 3.16 -16.68
C ILE A 199 11.22 3.94 -17.81
#